data_8bceb60d76a7963208e90fc1aa1c79d1
#
_entry.id   8bceb60d76a7963208e90fc1aa1c79d1
#
_cell.length_a   1.000
_cell.length_b   1.000
_cell.length_c   1.000
_cell.angle_alpha   90.00
_cell.angle_beta   90.00
_cell.angle_gamma   90.00
#
_symmetry.space_group_name_H-M   'P 1'
#
loop_
_entity.id
_entity.type
_entity.pdbx_description
1 polymer ?
#
loop_
_entity_poly.entity_id
_entity_poly.type
_entity_poly.pdbx_seq_one_letter_code
_entity_poly.pdbx_strand_id
1 'polypeptide(L)'
;MPDDADRDAREVERLEAEIASLRTRLADAPRRMHTLEERLLETKGQLSQAVAQNEKLSYTLREARDHIASLRDEVDKLTQPPSAYGVVVGKNDDGTVDVLTSGRKMRVMLHPDIDIEILERGAEVVLNESFNVIAARSQEGIGEVVSVKEVLDDGVRALVVGRADEELVCELADTIRGIHLRAGDTLLLDPRANLLLERLPRPEVEDLLLEEVPDIAYSDIGGLDNQIEQIADAVELPYLHQELFAEHRLPAPKGILLYGPPGCGKTLIAKAVANSLAKKVAAATGDEKGRSYFINIKGPELLNKYVGETERQIRLVFQRAREKSEEGWPVIVFFDEMDSMFRTRGSGISSDMESTIVPQLLAEIDGVEGLRNVIVIGATNREDLIDPAILRPGRLDVKIKIERPDAAAARQIFSQYLTDEIPIALDDTVPAMIETTVAEMYRDDDANRFLEVTYQNGDKEILYYKDFASGAMIENIVRRAKKLAIKRVIQGGARGVSSEDLVASIKQEYKEHEDLPNTTNPDDWAKISGKKGERIVFIRTLVAHERDEGPAGGRAIERVATGQYL
;
A
#
# COMPACT_ATOMS: atom_id res chain seq x y z
N MET A 1 69.22 -75.92 -24.30
CA MET A 1 68.35 -75.17 -23.41
C MET A 1 69.12 -74.56 -22.23
N PRO A 2 70.24 -73.87 -22.50
CA PRO A 2 70.84 -73.03 -21.45
C PRO A 2 70.48 -71.52 -21.61
N ASP A 3 69.82 -71.13 -22.72
CA ASP A 3 69.67 -69.71 -23.08
C ASP A 3 68.47 -68.99 -22.42
N ASP A 4 67.47 -69.73 -21.95
CA ASP A 4 66.26 -69.12 -21.29
C ASP A 4 66.53 -68.77 -19.82
N ALA A 5 67.34 -69.57 -19.11
CA ALA A 5 67.68 -69.32 -17.71
C ALA A 5 68.56 -68.05 -17.52
N ASP A 6 69.41 -67.76 -18.53
CA ASP A 6 70.30 -66.59 -18.51
C ASP A 6 69.53 -65.28 -18.85
N ARG A 7 68.41 -65.42 -19.56
CA ARG A 7 67.51 -64.29 -19.90
C ARG A 7 66.64 -63.90 -18.71
N ASP A 8 66.09 -64.91 -18.05
CA ASP A 8 65.28 -64.71 -16.85
C ASP A 8 66.11 -64.12 -15.69
N ALA A 9 67.40 -64.60 -15.55
CA ALA A 9 68.32 -64.06 -14.54
C ALA A 9 68.62 -62.56 -14.78
N ARG A 10 68.84 -62.14 -16.03
CA ARG A 10 69.08 -60.73 -16.38
C ARG A 10 67.81 -59.84 -16.20
N GLU A 11 66.64 -60.41 -16.45
CA GLU A 11 65.36 -59.70 -16.24
C GLU A 11 65.08 -59.56 -14.77
N VAL A 12 65.35 -60.54 -13.94
CA VAL A 12 65.27 -60.47 -12.47
C VAL A 12 66.24 -59.41 -11.93
N GLU A 13 67.49 -59.39 -12.36
CA GLU A 13 68.51 -58.43 -11.95
C GLU A 13 68.14 -57.01 -12.34
N ARG A 14 67.52 -56.82 -13.52
CA ARG A 14 66.97 -55.53 -13.97
C ARG A 14 65.81 -55.09 -13.12
N LEU A 15 64.88 -55.99 -12.81
CA LEU A 15 63.74 -55.71 -11.95
C LEU A 15 64.15 -55.39 -10.52
N GLU A 16 65.17 -56.13 -10.00
CA GLU A 16 65.73 -55.84 -8.66
C GLU A 16 66.40 -54.45 -8.62
N ALA A 17 67.13 -54.08 -9.66
CA ALA A 17 67.74 -52.76 -9.80
C ALA A 17 66.65 -51.64 -9.88
N GLU A 18 65.56 -51.91 -10.60
CA GLU A 18 64.47 -51.01 -10.72
C GLU A 18 63.71 -50.84 -9.38
N ILE A 19 63.46 -51.95 -8.67
CA ILE A 19 62.92 -51.98 -7.32
C ILE A 19 63.81 -51.21 -6.34
N ALA A 20 65.13 -51.42 -6.40
CA ALA A 20 66.05 -50.66 -5.56
C ALA A 20 66.03 -49.16 -5.85
N SER A 21 65.98 -48.79 -7.14
CA SER A 21 65.84 -47.42 -7.57
C SER A 21 64.50 -46.77 -7.08
N LEU A 22 63.40 -47.49 -7.22
CA LEU A 22 62.09 -47.06 -6.75
C LEU A 22 62.02 -46.93 -5.23
N ARG A 23 62.66 -47.89 -4.51
CA ARG A 23 62.78 -47.84 -3.04
C ARG A 23 63.55 -46.57 -2.57
N THR A 24 64.65 -46.28 -3.24
CA THR A 24 65.46 -45.09 -2.95
C THR A 24 64.66 -43.82 -3.23
N ARG A 25 63.93 -43.75 -4.37
CA ARG A 25 63.04 -42.62 -4.70
C ARG A 25 61.88 -42.49 -3.71
N LEU A 26 61.33 -43.61 -3.23
CA LEU A 26 60.27 -43.64 -2.24
C LEU A 26 60.80 -43.21 -0.88
N ALA A 27 62.02 -43.57 -0.48
CA ALA A 27 62.63 -43.12 0.76
C ALA A 27 62.98 -41.65 0.76
N ASP A 28 63.31 -41.07 -0.42
CA ASP A 28 63.57 -39.63 -0.56
C ASP A 28 62.29 -38.80 -0.73
N ALA A 29 61.19 -39.44 -1.11
CA ALA A 29 59.92 -38.76 -1.34
C ALA A 29 59.40 -37.91 -0.10
N PRO A 30 59.46 -38.42 1.15
CA PRO A 30 59.08 -37.68 2.31
C PRO A 30 59.93 -36.41 2.53
N ARG A 31 61.25 -36.52 2.29
CA ARG A 31 62.15 -35.37 2.40
C ARG A 31 61.85 -34.29 1.37
N ARG A 32 61.57 -34.71 0.12
CA ARG A 32 61.20 -33.80 -0.97
C ARG A 32 59.84 -33.17 -0.70
N MET A 33 58.91 -33.93 -0.14
CA MET A 33 57.60 -33.43 0.21
C MET A 33 57.72 -32.37 1.31
N HIS A 34 58.49 -32.63 2.35
CA HIS A 34 58.71 -31.66 3.43
C HIS A 34 59.40 -30.38 2.93
N THR A 35 60.41 -30.47 2.08
CA THR A 35 61.05 -29.28 1.48
C THR A 35 60.12 -28.53 0.53
N LEU A 36 59.18 -29.19 -0.13
CA LEU A 36 58.16 -28.54 -0.96
C LEU A 36 57.09 -27.86 -0.09
N GLU A 37 56.69 -28.50 1.00
CA GLU A 37 55.77 -27.91 1.98
C GLU A 37 56.37 -26.65 2.64
N GLU A 38 57.65 -26.71 3.04
CA GLU A 38 58.34 -25.54 3.57
C GLU A 38 58.42 -24.40 2.56
N ARG A 39 58.78 -24.70 1.30
CA ARG A 39 58.77 -23.68 0.22
C ARG A 39 57.38 -23.12 -0.06
N LEU A 40 56.37 -23.99 -0.01
CA LEU A 40 54.99 -23.57 -0.22
C LEU A 40 54.51 -22.65 0.90
N LEU A 41 54.90 -22.93 2.14
CA LEU A 41 54.62 -22.11 3.29
C LEU A 41 55.34 -20.75 3.21
N GLU A 42 56.59 -20.75 2.81
CA GLU A 42 57.39 -19.56 2.62
C GLU A 42 56.85 -18.67 1.48
N THR A 43 56.55 -19.27 0.31
CA THR A 43 55.93 -18.55 -0.81
C THR A 43 54.53 -18.02 -0.50
N LYS A 44 53.74 -18.76 0.28
CA LYS A 44 52.43 -18.33 0.75
C LYS A 44 52.57 -17.14 1.70
N GLY A 45 53.58 -17.15 2.58
CA GLY A 45 53.91 -16.02 3.44
C GLY A 45 54.32 -14.78 2.64
N GLN A 46 55.23 -14.95 1.63
CA GLN A 46 55.64 -13.86 0.75
C GLN A 46 54.49 -13.30 -0.08
N LEU A 47 53.59 -14.19 -0.59
CA LEU A 47 52.41 -13.78 -1.32
C LEU A 47 51.44 -12.98 -0.45
N SER A 48 51.21 -13.45 0.78
CA SER A 48 50.36 -12.75 1.74
C SER A 48 50.90 -11.33 2.07
N GLN A 49 52.22 -11.24 2.25
CA GLN A 49 52.89 -9.96 2.49
C GLN A 49 52.83 -9.03 1.27
N ALA A 50 53.02 -9.58 0.07
CA ALA A 50 52.90 -8.81 -1.19
C ALA A 50 51.48 -8.33 -1.45
N VAL A 51 50.46 -9.16 -1.15
CA VAL A 51 49.05 -8.76 -1.24
C VAL A 51 48.73 -7.62 -0.28
N ALA A 52 49.13 -7.76 0.99
CA ALA A 52 48.92 -6.71 1.99
C ALA A 52 49.63 -5.40 1.61
N GLN A 53 50.83 -5.51 1.03
CA GLN A 53 51.59 -4.35 0.58
C GLN A 53 50.96 -3.73 -0.66
N ASN A 54 50.38 -4.50 -1.57
CA ASN A 54 49.67 -4.06 -2.75
C ASN A 54 48.34 -3.37 -2.36
N GLU A 55 47.61 -3.92 -1.40
CA GLU A 55 46.42 -3.29 -0.83
C GLU A 55 46.76 -1.93 -0.20
N LYS A 56 47.80 -1.87 0.59
CA LYS A 56 48.27 -0.61 1.19
C LYS A 56 48.70 0.42 0.14
N LEU A 57 49.41 -0.01 -0.87
CA LEU A 57 49.81 0.86 -2.01
C LEU A 57 48.60 1.32 -2.81
N SER A 58 47.63 0.44 -3.06
CA SER A 58 46.38 0.80 -3.74
C SER A 58 45.56 1.82 -2.93
N TYR A 59 45.52 1.66 -1.61
CA TYR A 59 44.87 2.61 -0.73
C TYR A 59 45.55 3.98 -0.78
N THR A 60 46.89 4.03 -0.62
CA THR A 60 47.67 5.29 -0.68
C THR A 60 47.59 5.95 -2.04
N LEU A 61 47.53 5.19 -3.14
CA LEU A 61 47.34 5.73 -4.49
C LEU A 61 45.93 6.36 -4.68
N ARG A 62 44.89 5.73 -4.11
CA ARG A 62 43.55 6.31 -4.10
C ARG A 62 43.54 7.62 -3.32
N GLU A 63 44.04 7.61 -2.11
CA GLU A 63 44.12 8.80 -1.25
C GLU A 63 44.93 9.94 -1.90
N ALA A 64 46.05 9.62 -2.53
CA ALA A 64 46.83 10.61 -3.30
C ALA A 64 46.09 11.15 -4.51
N ARG A 65 45.37 10.30 -5.25
CA ARG A 65 44.51 10.74 -6.36
C ARG A 65 43.40 11.68 -5.92
N ASP A 66 42.73 11.30 -4.81
CA ASP A 66 41.65 12.12 -4.26
C ASP A 66 42.18 13.48 -3.77
N HIS A 67 43.38 13.48 -3.18
CA HIS A 67 44.04 14.73 -2.76
C HIS A 67 44.46 15.60 -3.96
N ILE A 68 45.00 14.99 -5.02
CA ILE A 68 45.35 15.72 -6.25
C ILE A 68 44.09 16.27 -6.94
N ALA A 69 43.00 15.50 -6.96
CA ALA A 69 41.72 15.96 -7.50
C ALA A 69 41.18 17.14 -6.68
N SER A 70 41.22 17.06 -5.36
CA SER A 70 40.81 18.14 -4.46
C SER A 70 41.65 19.40 -4.64
N LEU A 71 42.97 19.25 -4.71
CA LEU A 71 43.87 20.38 -4.93
C LEU A 71 43.71 21.02 -6.31
N ARG A 72 43.46 20.22 -7.34
CA ARG A 72 43.11 20.76 -8.67
C ARG A 72 41.83 21.58 -8.64
N ASP A 73 40.80 21.02 -8.03
CA ASP A 73 39.50 21.69 -7.85
C ASP A 73 39.66 23.01 -7.05
N GLU A 74 40.54 23.03 -6.07
CA GLU A 74 40.79 24.20 -5.22
C GLU A 74 41.57 25.27 -6.01
N VAL A 75 42.56 24.87 -6.80
CA VAL A 75 43.32 25.77 -7.68
C VAL A 75 42.44 26.33 -8.78
N ASP A 76 41.62 25.53 -9.42
CA ASP A 76 40.66 25.96 -10.45
C ASP A 76 39.64 26.95 -9.87
N LYS A 77 39.15 26.72 -8.65
CA LYS A 77 38.26 27.65 -7.95
C LYS A 77 38.93 28.99 -7.59
N LEU A 78 40.21 28.96 -7.28
CA LEU A 78 40.96 30.18 -6.92
C LEU A 78 41.44 30.98 -8.12
N THR A 79 41.55 30.36 -9.28
CA THR A 79 42.05 31.01 -10.52
C THR A 79 40.96 31.42 -11.49
N GLN A 80 39.72 30.95 -11.31
CA GLN A 80 38.61 31.37 -12.16
C GLN A 80 38.10 32.74 -11.73
N PRO A 81 38.00 33.69 -12.66
CA PRO A 81 37.33 34.96 -12.41
C PRO A 81 35.84 34.71 -12.11
N PRO A 82 35.17 35.62 -11.40
CA PRO A 82 33.76 35.45 -11.05
C PRO A 82 32.93 35.31 -12.33
N SER A 83 32.28 34.15 -12.47
CA SER A 83 31.44 33.84 -13.63
C SER A 83 30.00 34.27 -13.34
N ALA A 84 29.31 34.82 -14.33
CA ALA A 84 27.89 35.11 -14.24
C ALA A 84 27.08 33.86 -14.63
N TYR A 85 25.90 33.70 -14.04
CA TYR A 85 24.95 32.67 -14.43
C TYR A 85 23.84 33.27 -15.29
N GLY A 86 23.35 32.49 -16.23
CA GLY A 86 22.22 32.86 -17.06
C GLY A 86 21.37 31.65 -17.44
N VAL A 87 20.14 31.88 -17.85
CA VAL A 87 19.19 30.85 -18.31
C VAL A 87 19.01 31.00 -19.82
N VAL A 88 19.12 29.90 -20.56
CA VAL A 88 18.90 29.88 -22.02
C VAL A 88 17.40 30.05 -22.30
N VAL A 89 17.06 31.11 -23.06
CA VAL A 89 15.68 31.41 -23.48
C VAL A 89 15.43 31.15 -24.96
N GLY A 90 16.48 30.99 -25.76
CA GLY A 90 16.35 30.71 -27.20
C GLY A 90 17.64 30.35 -27.87
N LYS A 91 17.55 29.59 -28.98
CA LYS A 91 18.66 29.30 -29.90
C LYS A 91 18.47 30.12 -31.18
N ASN A 92 19.53 30.58 -31.76
CA ASN A 92 19.53 31.34 -33.02
C ASN A 92 20.20 30.53 -34.13
N ASP A 93 19.79 30.76 -35.39
CA ASP A 93 20.32 30.06 -36.57
C ASP A 93 21.80 30.40 -36.87
N ASP A 94 22.31 31.49 -36.28
CA ASP A 94 23.69 31.95 -36.44
C ASP A 94 24.69 31.31 -35.44
N GLY A 95 24.26 30.31 -34.68
CA GLY A 95 25.08 29.63 -33.66
C GLY A 95 25.24 30.41 -32.36
N THR A 96 24.44 31.47 -32.15
CA THR A 96 24.37 32.21 -30.89
C THR A 96 23.15 31.74 -30.06
N VAL A 97 23.17 32.00 -28.76
CA VAL A 97 22.03 31.72 -27.87
C VAL A 97 21.60 33.01 -27.17
N ASP A 98 20.30 33.11 -26.96
CA ASP A 98 19.70 34.15 -26.14
C ASP A 98 19.67 33.68 -24.69
N VAL A 99 20.35 34.39 -23.80
CA VAL A 99 20.46 34.07 -22.38
C VAL A 99 19.87 35.21 -21.55
N LEU A 100 19.11 34.85 -20.56
CA LEU A 100 18.61 35.78 -19.54
C LEU A 100 19.59 35.78 -18.36
N THR A 101 20.21 36.92 -18.08
CA THR A 101 21.09 37.11 -16.92
C THR A 101 20.74 38.42 -16.22
N SER A 102 20.61 38.39 -14.89
CA SER A 102 20.24 39.56 -14.08
C SER A 102 19.01 40.34 -14.61
N GLY A 103 18.00 39.64 -15.13
CA GLY A 103 16.78 40.23 -15.68
C GLY A 103 16.93 40.85 -17.07
N ARG A 104 18.06 40.68 -17.73
CA ARG A 104 18.31 41.20 -19.09
C ARG A 104 18.52 40.05 -20.08
N LYS A 105 17.81 40.10 -21.19
CA LYS A 105 18.01 39.19 -22.31
C LYS A 105 19.21 39.65 -23.14
N MET A 106 20.19 38.77 -23.32
CA MET A 106 21.41 39.04 -24.08
C MET A 106 21.66 37.93 -25.09
N ARG A 107 22.17 38.30 -26.25
CA ARG A 107 22.63 37.36 -27.25
C ARG A 107 24.11 37.10 -27.02
N VAL A 108 24.49 35.86 -26.82
CA VAL A 108 25.85 35.47 -26.41
C VAL A 108 26.38 34.36 -27.33
N MET A 109 27.71 34.31 -27.46
CA MET A 109 28.38 33.25 -28.22
C MET A 109 28.67 32.05 -27.35
N LEU A 110 28.76 30.87 -27.96
CA LEU A 110 29.14 29.65 -27.32
C LEU A 110 30.65 29.40 -27.39
N HIS A 111 31.22 28.80 -26.36
CA HIS A 111 32.57 28.26 -26.45
C HIS A 111 32.58 27.12 -27.49
N PRO A 112 33.66 26.97 -28.31
CA PRO A 112 33.73 25.97 -29.37
C PRO A 112 33.47 24.51 -28.91
N ASP A 113 33.74 24.22 -27.65
CA ASP A 113 33.56 22.90 -27.08
C ASP A 113 32.10 22.59 -26.65
N ILE A 114 31.19 23.55 -26.76
CA ILE A 114 29.78 23.41 -26.37
C ILE A 114 28.94 23.30 -27.64
N ASP A 115 28.27 22.16 -27.77
CA ASP A 115 27.34 21.94 -28.86
C ASP A 115 25.99 22.64 -28.56
N ILE A 116 25.56 23.45 -29.51
CA ILE A 116 24.29 24.21 -29.43
C ILE A 116 23.09 23.28 -29.38
N GLU A 117 23.19 22.05 -29.91
CA GLU A 117 22.08 21.11 -29.91
C GLU A 117 21.79 20.57 -28.51
N ILE A 118 22.78 20.50 -27.64
CA ILE A 118 22.67 20.03 -26.27
C ILE A 118 22.02 21.07 -25.33
N LEU A 119 22.07 22.36 -25.73
CA LEU A 119 21.49 23.43 -24.90
C LEU A 119 19.99 23.51 -25.09
N GLU A 120 19.24 23.04 -24.10
CA GLU A 120 17.77 23.17 -24.07
C GLU A 120 17.34 24.53 -23.51
N ARG A 121 16.12 24.99 -23.87
CA ARG A 121 15.53 26.17 -23.23
C ARG A 121 15.28 25.86 -21.75
N GLY A 122 15.73 26.78 -20.90
CA GLY A 122 15.70 26.60 -19.46
C GLY A 122 17.01 26.06 -18.88
N ALA A 123 17.97 25.61 -19.70
CA ALA A 123 19.27 25.18 -19.21
C ALA A 123 20.03 26.37 -18.59
N GLU A 124 20.65 26.13 -17.45
CA GLU A 124 21.51 27.10 -16.80
C GLU A 124 22.89 27.08 -17.46
N VAL A 125 23.39 28.26 -17.78
CA VAL A 125 24.72 28.44 -18.41
C VAL A 125 25.62 29.35 -17.60
N VAL A 126 26.90 29.05 -17.61
CA VAL A 126 27.93 29.86 -17.00
C VAL A 126 28.55 30.77 -18.06
N LEU A 127 28.56 32.05 -17.76
CA LEU A 127 29.11 33.09 -18.64
C LEU A 127 30.46 33.57 -18.10
N ASN A 128 31.43 33.76 -19.00
CA ASN A 128 32.69 34.40 -18.65
C ASN A 128 32.56 35.94 -18.59
N GLU A 129 33.63 36.64 -18.29
CA GLU A 129 33.68 38.12 -18.25
C GLU A 129 33.21 38.80 -19.54
N SER A 130 33.38 38.14 -20.67
CA SER A 130 32.95 38.64 -21.99
C SER A 130 31.52 38.20 -22.33
N PHE A 131 30.79 37.64 -21.38
CA PHE A 131 29.44 37.11 -21.54
C PHE A 131 29.32 35.98 -22.58
N ASN A 132 30.38 35.19 -22.80
CA ASN A 132 30.29 33.99 -23.62
C ASN A 132 30.00 32.79 -22.74
N VAL A 133 29.18 31.84 -23.25
CA VAL A 133 28.87 30.60 -22.56
C VAL A 133 30.12 29.71 -22.53
N ILE A 134 30.59 29.38 -21.33
CA ILE A 134 31.77 28.54 -21.11
C ILE A 134 31.41 27.16 -20.55
N ALA A 135 30.24 27.00 -19.95
CA ALA A 135 29.73 25.72 -19.47
C ALA A 135 28.21 25.73 -19.47
N ALA A 136 27.62 24.57 -19.74
CA ALA A 136 26.21 24.31 -19.53
C ALA A 136 26.04 23.44 -18.27
N ARG A 137 25.06 23.76 -17.46
CA ARG A 137 24.65 22.95 -16.31
C ARG A 137 23.26 22.39 -16.55
N SER A 138 23.00 21.26 -15.94
CA SER A 138 21.63 20.79 -15.82
C SER A 138 20.81 21.79 -14.97
N GLN A 139 19.56 21.94 -15.34
CA GLN A 139 18.57 22.78 -14.66
C GLN A 139 18.64 22.61 -13.15
N GLU A 140 18.69 23.69 -12.38
CA GLU A 140 18.41 23.65 -10.95
C GLU A 140 16.90 23.44 -10.79
N GLY A 141 16.49 22.34 -10.13
CA GLY A 141 15.09 22.04 -9.84
C GLY A 141 14.48 22.96 -8.76
N ILE A 142 14.79 24.28 -8.81
CA ILE A 142 14.32 25.29 -7.87
C ILE A 142 13.46 26.30 -8.63
N GLY A 143 12.23 26.47 -8.19
CA GLY A 143 11.29 27.40 -8.78
C GLY A 143 10.02 27.55 -7.97
N GLU A 144 9.03 28.20 -8.54
CA GLU A 144 7.70 28.31 -7.96
C GLU A 144 6.78 27.22 -8.50
N VAL A 145 5.96 26.67 -7.60
CA VAL A 145 4.97 25.66 -7.98
C VAL A 145 3.70 26.37 -8.47
N VAL A 146 3.31 26.07 -9.71
CA VAL A 146 2.13 26.64 -10.36
C VAL A 146 1.23 25.55 -10.92
N SER A 147 -0.07 25.83 -11.06
CA SER A 147 -1.04 24.89 -11.64
C SER A 147 -1.44 25.33 -13.05
N VAL A 148 -1.48 24.40 -13.98
CA VAL A 148 -1.94 24.66 -15.36
C VAL A 148 -3.44 24.93 -15.36
N LYS A 149 -3.88 26.03 -15.94
CA LYS A 149 -5.28 26.32 -16.20
C LYS A 149 -5.67 25.88 -17.62
N GLU A 150 -4.83 26.23 -18.59
CA GLU A 150 -5.04 25.91 -19.99
C GLU A 150 -3.72 25.96 -20.76
N VAL A 151 -3.52 25.07 -21.72
CA VAL A 151 -2.44 25.16 -22.71
C VAL A 151 -2.96 25.91 -23.91
N LEU A 152 -2.24 26.96 -24.34
CA LEU A 152 -2.66 27.79 -25.46
C LEU A 152 -2.54 27.03 -26.80
N ASP A 153 -3.33 27.43 -27.80
CA ASP A 153 -3.43 26.78 -29.10
C ASP A 153 -2.08 26.68 -29.87
N ASP A 154 -1.10 27.47 -29.49
CA ASP A 154 0.24 27.45 -30.09
C ASP A 154 1.11 26.27 -29.58
N GLY A 155 0.66 25.54 -28.54
CA GLY A 155 1.40 24.43 -27.94
C GLY A 155 2.74 24.79 -27.31
N VAL A 156 3.04 26.09 -27.17
CA VAL A 156 4.30 26.62 -26.68
C VAL A 156 4.14 27.35 -25.35
N ARG A 157 2.94 27.86 -25.09
CA ARG A 157 2.61 28.62 -23.89
C ARG A 157 1.45 28.00 -23.13
N ALA A 158 1.46 28.19 -21.82
CA ALA A 158 0.35 27.79 -20.96
C ALA A 158 -0.06 28.94 -20.05
N LEU A 159 -1.36 29.02 -19.78
CA LEU A 159 -1.94 29.86 -18.73
C LEU A 159 -1.87 29.07 -17.43
N VAL A 160 -1.16 29.60 -16.45
CA VAL A 160 -0.96 28.97 -15.14
C VAL A 160 -1.43 29.88 -14.02
N VAL A 161 -1.75 29.26 -12.89
CA VAL A 161 -2.19 29.96 -11.67
C VAL A 161 -1.10 29.80 -10.61
N GLY A 162 -0.59 30.92 -10.12
CA GLY A 162 0.42 30.99 -9.07
C GLY A 162 -0.16 30.99 -7.65
N ARG A 163 0.69 31.29 -6.65
CA ARG A 163 0.34 31.18 -5.21
C ARG A 163 -0.78 32.10 -4.72
N ALA A 164 -1.04 33.22 -5.38
CA ALA A 164 -2.04 34.19 -4.95
C ALA A 164 -3.24 34.23 -5.91
N ASP A 165 -3.56 33.11 -6.59
CA ASP A 165 -4.53 33.04 -7.68
C ASP A 165 -4.21 34.01 -8.85
N GLU A 166 -2.95 34.41 -8.97
CA GLU A 166 -2.49 35.22 -10.10
C GLU A 166 -2.40 34.35 -11.35
N GLU A 167 -3.04 34.81 -12.42
CA GLU A 167 -2.96 34.16 -13.73
C GLU A 167 -1.75 34.67 -14.49
N LEU A 168 -0.86 33.75 -14.87
CA LEU A 168 0.37 34.05 -15.59
C LEU A 168 0.40 33.25 -16.90
N VAL A 169 0.85 33.90 -17.97
CA VAL A 169 1.15 33.22 -19.24
C VAL A 169 2.65 32.95 -19.30
N CYS A 170 3.02 31.68 -19.30
CA CYS A 170 4.41 31.23 -19.28
C CYS A 170 4.73 30.38 -20.50
N GLU A 171 5.99 30.39 -20.95
CA GLU A 171 6.45 29.50 -22.01
C GLU A 171 6.80 28.11 -21.47
N LEU A 172 6.63 27.07 -22.30
CA LEU A 172 7.01 25.71 -21.99
C LEU A 172 8.49 25.49 -22.35
N ALA A 173 9.28 24.94 -21.43
CA ALA A 173 10.63 24.48 -21.73
C ALA A 173 10.59 23.30 -22.71
N ASP A 174 11.71 23.09 -23.43
CA ASP A 174 11.78 22.03 -24.44
C ASP A 174 11.57 20.62 -23.82
N THR A 175 11.92 20.44 -22.55
CA THR A 175 11.73 19.21 -21.78
C THR A 175 10.28 18.79 -21.61
N ILE A 176 9.35 19.76 -21.55
CA ILE A 176 7.91 19.50 -21.35
C ILE A 176 7.07 19.79 -22.60
N ARG A 177 7.68 20.27 -23.67
CA ARG A 177 7.03 20.37 -24.96
C ARG A 177 6.70 19.00 -25.52
N GLY A 178 5.46 18.79 -25.93
CA GLY A 178 4.98 17.50 -26.44
C GLY A 178 4.46 16.56 -25.36
N ILE A 179 4.61 16.90 -24.08
CA ILE A 179 3.89 16.21 -23.01
C ILE A 179 2.46 16.75 -23.01
N HIS A 180 1.48 15.85 -22.98
CA HIS A 180 0.08 16.26 -22.90
C HIS A 180 -0.21 16.82 -21.50
N LEU A 181 -0.19 18.14 -21.38
CA LEU A 181 -0.53 18.85 -20.13
C LEU A 181 -2.03 19.04 -20.04
N ARG A 182 -2.59 18.82 -18.86
CA ARG A 182 -4.02 18.99 -18.57
C ARG A 182 -4.24 20.10 -17.56
N ALA A 183 -5.42 20.70 -17.56
CA ALA A 183 -5.82 21.63 -16.51
C ALA A 183 -5.67 20.99 -15.13
N GLY A 184 -5.03 21.71 -14.20
CA GLY A 184 -4.72 21.22 -12.85
C GLY A 184 -3.38 20.47 -12.74
N ASP A 185 -2.60 20.28 -13.80
CA ASP A 185 -1.23 19.76 -13.67
C ASP A 185 -0.35 20.75 -12.92
N THR A 186 0.53 20.23 -12.09
CA THR A 186 1.46 21.03 -11.31
C THR A 186 2.79 21.11 -12.03
N LEU A 187 3.26 22.32 -12.28
CA LEU A 187 4.51 22.59 -12.98
C LEU A 187 5.46 23.43 -12.11
N LEU A 188 6.75 23.27 -12.35
CA LEU A 188 7.79 24.11 -11.80
C LEU A 188 8.00 25.33 -12.71
N LEU A 189 7.78 26.52 -12.18
CA LEU A 189 7.98 27.79 -12.87
C LEU A 189 9.31 28.42 -12.44
N ASP A 190 10.17 28.76 -13.37
CA ASP A 190 11.22 29.74 -13.13
C ASP A 190 10.63 31.16 -13.26
N PRO A 191 10.42 31.88 -12.14
CA PRO A 191 9.83 33.22 -12.20
C PRO A 191 10.71 34.26 -12.86
N ARG A 192 12.01 33.98 -13.00
CA ARG A 192 12.99 34.92 -13.64
C ARG A 192 12.86 34.88 -15.15
N ALA A 193 12.71 33.67 -15.70
CA ALA A 193 12.59 33.44 -17.12
C ALA A 193 11.14 33.35 -17.61
N ASN A 194 10.14 33.30 -16.73
CA ASN A 194 8.74 32.94 -17.01
C ASN A 194 8.64 31.67 -17.83
N LEU A 195 9.42 30.66 -17.43
CA LEU A 195 9.57 29.41 -18.15
C LEU A 195 9.11 28.25 -17.27
N LEU A 196 8.23 27.41 -17.79
CA LEU A 196 7.77 26.18 -17.13
C LEU A 196 8.79 25.08 -17.43
N LEU A 197 9.43 24.54 -16.39
CA LEU A 197 10.62 23.71 -16.49
C LEU A 197 10.31 22.23 -16.56
N GLU A 198 9.50 21.75 -15.62
CA GLU A 198 9.15 20.35 -15.50
C GLU A 198 7.74 20.16 -14.92
N ARG A 199 7.16 19.00 -15.19
CA ARG A 199 5.94 18.57 -14.56
C ARG A 199 6.27 17.90 -13.23
N LEU A 200 5.80 18.50 -12.15
CA LEU A 200 5.99 17.93 -10.82
C LEU A 200 4.98 16.79 -10.60
N PRO A 201 5.42 15.69 -9.98
CA PRO A 201 4.48 14.70 -9.47
C PRO A 201 3.54 15.40 -8.47
N ARG A 202 2.28 15.04 -8.47
CA ARG A 202 1.29 15.62 -7.54
C ARG A 202 1.47 14.96 -6.17
N PRO A 203 2.21 15.57 -5.23
CA PRO A 203 2.53 14.91 -3.95
C PRO A 203 1.29 14.68 -3.07
N GLU A 204 0.24 15.49 -3.25
CA GLU A 204 -0.95 15.45 -2.38
C GLU A 204 -1.93 14.31 -2.71
N VAL A 205 -1.79 13.67 -3.86
CA VAL A 205 -2.69 12.58 -4.30
C VAL A 205 -2.02 11.22 -4.12
N GLU A 206 -0.70 11.13 -4.25
CA GLU A 206 0.02 9.86 -4.07
C GLU A 206 0.04 9.40 -2.61
N ASP A 207 0.07 10.32 -1.65
CA ASP A 207 0.05 9.98 -0.22
C ASP A 207 -1.35 9.60 0.31
N LEU A 208 -2.42 10.10 -0.32
CA LEU A 208 -3.81 9.80 0.05
C LEU A 208 -4.39 8.61 -0.72
N LEU A 209 -3.86 8.33 -1.91
CA LEU A 209 -4.29 7.25 -2.77
C LEU A 209 -3.33 6.07 -2.61
N LEU A 210 -3.56 5.23 -1.63
CA LEU A 210 -2.93 3.91 -1.59
C LEU A 210 -3.44 3.10 -2.80
N GLU A 211 -2.73 3.22 -3.92
CA GLU A 211 -2.91 2.33 -5.05
C GLU A 211 -2.35 0.96 -4.66
N GLU A 212 -3.18 0.15 -4.05
CA GLU A 212 -2.84 -1.24 -3.74
C GLU A 212 -3.28 -2.13 -4.90
N VAL A 213 -2.43 -3.07 -5.29
CA VAL A 213 -2.89 -4.29 -5.96
C VAL A 213 -3.16 -5.30 -4.86
N PRO A 214 -4.42 -5.53 -4.48
CA PRO A 214 -4.71 -6.41 -3.36
C PRO A 214 -4.32 -7.85 -3.72
N ASP A 215 -3.65 -8.53 -2.80
CA ASP A 215 -3.28 -9.94 -2.94
C ASP A 215 -4.23 -10.90 -2.18
N ILE A 216 -5.46 -10.45 -1.96
CA ILE A 216 -6.50 -11.19 -1.26
C ILE A 216 -7.39 -11.86 -2.29
N ALA A 217 -7.51 -13.19 -2.24
CA ALA A 217 -8.43 -13.95 -3.07
C ALA A 217 -9.77 -14.21 -2.34
N TYR A 218 -10.81 -14.59 -3.08
CA TYR A 218 -12.09 -15.01 -2.47
C TYR A 218 -11.93 -16.23 -1.56
N SER A 219 -10.97 -17.12 -1.87
CA SER A 219 -10.61 -18.25 -1.03
C SER A 219 -10.12 -17.88 0.37
N ASP A 220 -9.63 -16.66 0.55
CA ASP A 220 -9.09 -16.17 1.81
C ASP A 220 -10.18 -15.56 2.71
N ILE A 221 -11.43 -15.58 2.23
CA ILE A 221 -12.59 -15.05 2.95
C ILE A 221 -13.52 -16.22 3.32
N GLY A 222 -13.74 -16.44 4.59
CA GLY A 222 -14.65 -17.48 5.08
C GLY A 222 -16.03 -16.94 5.41
N GLY A 223 -17.07 -17.74 5.12
CA GLY A 223 -18.44 -17.52 5.59
C GLY A 223 -19.24 -16.43 4.90
N LEU A 224 -18.80 -15.96 3.73
CA LEU A 224 -19.46 -14.90 2.96
C LEU A 224 -19.73 -15.31 1.50
N ASP A 225 -19.90 -16.61 1.25
CA ASP A 225 -20.04 -17.17 -0.11
C ASP A 225 -21.17 -16.50 -0.92
N ASN A 226 -22.35 -16.33 -0.31
CA ASN A 226 -23.50 -15.69 -0.96
C ASN A 226 -23.23 -14.21 -1.26
N GLN A 227 -22.55 -13.50 -0.38
CA GLN A 227 -22.19 -12.09 -0.56
C GLN A 227 -21.13 -11.94 -1.65
N ILE A 228 -20.16 -12.83 -1.68
CA ILE A 228 -19.14 -12.89 -2.73
C ILE A 228 -19.79 -13.13 -4.09
N GLU A 229 -20.74 -14.06 -4.21
CA GLU A 229 -21.49 -14.30 -5.44
C GLU A 229 -22.25 -13.05 -5.88
N GLN A 230 -23.00 -12.41 -4.98
CA GLN A 230 -23.75 -11.18 -5.28
C GLN A 230 -22.83 -10.03 -5.77
N ILE A 231 -21.65 -9.89 -5.16
CA ILE A 231 -20.69 -8.86 -5.56
C ILE A 231 -20.05 -9.21 -6.90
N ALA A 232 -19.66 -10.46 -7.09
CA ALA A 232 -19.11 -10.94 -8.35
C ALA A 232 -20.10 -10.72 -9.49
N ASP A 233 -21.37 -11.02 -9.27
CA ASP A 233 -22.43 -10.77 -10.26
C ASP A 233 -22.61 -9.28 -10.55
N ALA A 234 -22.53 -8.42 -9.55
CA ALA A 234 -22.72 -6.98 -9.71
C ALA A 234 -21.50 -6.27 -10.35
N VAL A 235 -20.27 -6.77 -10.11
CA VAL A 235 -19.03 -6.14 -10.57
C VAL A 235 -18.48 -6.81 -11.82
N GLU A 236 -18.30 -8.13 -11.76
CA GLU A 236 -17.55 -8.87 -12.78
C GLU A 236 -18.38 -9.17 -14.03
N LEU A 237 -19.66 -9.55 -13.86
CA LEU A 237 -20.50 -9.86 -15.02
C LEU A 237 -20.68 -8.68 -15.96
N PRO A 238 -21.03 -7.46 -15.50
CA PRO A 238 -21.14 -6.31 -16.38
C PRO A 238 -19.85 -5.95 -17.09
N TYR A 239 -18.72 -6.17 -16.42
CA TYR A 239 -17.41 -5.88 -16.99
C TYR A 239 -17.00 -6.91 -18.05
N LEU A 240 -17.16 -8.20 -17.77
CA LEU A 240 -16.71 -9.29 -18.65
C LEU A 240 -17.66 -9.53 -19.84
N HIS A 241 -18.95 -9.22 -19.67
CA HIS A 241 -20.01 -9.55 -20.64
C HIS A 241 -20.77 -8.29 -21.09
N GLN A 242 -20.05 -7.22 -21.41
CA GLN A 242 -20.64 -5.93 -21.82
C GLN A 242 -21.62 -6.06 -23.01
N GLU A 243 -21.31 -6.93 -23.96
CA GLU A 243 -22.17 -7.16 -25.14
C GLU A 243 -23.55 -7.73 -24.75
N LEU A 244 -23.58 -8.70 -23.82
CA LEU A 244 -24.82 -9.29 -23.31
C LEU A 244 -25.64 -8.26 -22.51
N PHE A 245 -25.01 -7.43 -21.70
CA PHE A 245 -25.68 -6.36 -20.97
C PHE A 245 -26.28 -5.34 -21.94
N ALA A 246 -25.58 -4.97 -23.01
CA ALA A 246 -26.06 -4.07 -24.03
C ALA A 246 -27.23 -4.67 -24.83
N GLU A 247 -27.16 -5.96 -25.20
CA GLU A 247 -28.23 -6.69 -25.88
C GLU A 247 -29.53 -6.70 -25.06
N HIS A 248 -29.41 -6.93 -23.78
CA HIS A 248 -30.54 -6.95 -22.85
C HIS A 248 -30.96 -5.56 -22.36
N ARG A 249 -30.28 -4.48 -22.79
CA ARG A 249 -30.48 -3.10 -22.32
C ARG A 249 -30.39 -2.97 -20.81
N LEU A 250 -29.52 -3.75 -20.18
CA LEU A 250 -29.31 -3.76 -18.76
C LEU A 250 -28.16 -2.80 -18.44
N PRO A 251 -28.38 -1.72 -17.68
CA PRO A 251 -27.29 -0.85 -17.26
C PRO A 251 -26.40 -1.57 -16.24
N ALA A 252 -25.10 -1.42 -16.36
CA ALA A 252 -24.17 -1.86 -15.32
C ALA A 252 -24.39 -1.02 -14.04
N PRO A 253 -24.37 -1.64 -12.86
CA PRO A 253 -24.41 -0.88 -11.61
C PRO A 253 -23.17 0.02 -11.50
N LYS A 254 -23.39 1.28 -11.06
CA LYS A 254 -22.29 2.24 -10.87
C LYS A 254 -21.61 2.05 -9.54
N GLY A 255 -22.31 1.53 -8.55
CA GLY A 255 -21.77 1.36 -7.23
C GLY A 255 -22.51 0.37 -6.34
N ILE A 256 -21.80 -0.09 -5.34
CA ILE A 256 -22.23 -1.08 -4.38
C ILE A 256 -22.05 -0.51 -2.97
N LEU A 257 -23.02 -0.71 -2.11
CA LEU A 257 -22.89 -0.44 -0.67
C LEU A 257 -22.77 -1.76 0.11
N LEU A 258 -21.64 -1.95 0.78
CA LEU A 258 -21.43 -3.01 1.76
C LEU A 258 -21.79 -2.46 3.14
N TYR A 259 -22.77 -3.04 3.80
CA TYR A 259 -23.18 -2.55 5.10
C TYR A 259 -23.36 -3.68 6.11
N GLY A 260 -23.13 -3.39 7.37
CA GLY A 260 -23.26 -4.37 8.46
C GLY A 260 -22.26 -4.16 9.60
N PRO A 261 -22.20 -5.07 10.57
CA PRO A 261 -21.37 -4.92 11.77
C PRO A 261 -19.89 -4.74 11.46
N PRO A 262 -19.13 -4.04 12.33
CA PRO A 262 -17.68 -3.90 12.19
C PRO A 262 -16.98 -5.27 12.34
N GLY A 263 -15.81 -5.39 11.71
CA GLY A 263 -14.98 -6.59 11.81
C GLY A 263 -15.51 -7.83 11.07
N CYS A 264 -16.56 -7.69 10.23
CA CYS A 264 -17.15 -8.80 9.48
C CYS A 264 -16.66 -8.92 8.03
N GLY A 265 -15.56 -8.26 7.66
CA GLY A 265 -14.87 -8.52 6.38
C GLY A 265 -15.24 -7.61 5.21
N LYS A 266 -15.95 -6.48 5.40
CA LYS A 266 -16.35 -5.55 4.32
C LYS A 266 -15.16 -5.10 3.45
N THR A 267 -14.09 -4.65 4.08
CA THR A 267 -12.86 -4.21 3.40
C THR A 267 -12.13 -5.36 2.71
N LEU A 268 -12.15 -6.57 3.31
CA LEU A 268 -11.54 -7.76 2.71
C LEU A 268 -12.25 -8.16 1.42
N ILE A 269 -13.59 -8.16 1.41
CA ILE A 269 -14.38 -8.45 0.21
C ILE A 269 -14.05 -7.45 -0.91
N ALA A 270 -14.03 -6.15 -0.61
CA ALA A 270 -13.72 -5.15 -1.63
C ALA A 270 -12.34 -5.37 -2.27
N LYS A 271 -11.34 -5.73 -1.45
CA LYS A 271 -9.99 -6.08 -1.94
C LYS A 271 -10.00 -7.37 -2.78
N ALA A 272 -10.73 -8.39 -2.36
CA ALA A 272 -10.81 -9.65 -3.09
C ALA A 272 -11.51 -9.49 -4.46
N VAL A 273 -12.55 -8.66 -4.54
CA VAL A 273 -13.21 -8.29 -5.80
C VAL A 273 -12.21 -7.65 -6.76
N ALA A 274 -11.41 -6.70 -6.28
CA ALA A 274 -10.40 -6.03 -7.10
C ALA A 274 -9.36 -7.01 -7.65
N ASN A 275 -8.86 -7.92 -6.81
CA ASN A 275 -7.92 -8.96 -7.23
C ASN A 275 -8.54 -9.94 -8.23
N SER A 276 -9.77 -10.39 -7.99
CA SER A 276 -10.49 -11.30 -8.89
C SER A 276 -10.72 -10.66 -10.26
N LEU A 277 -11.18 -9.41 -10.27
CA LEU A 277 -11.40 -8.65 -11.50
C LEU A 277 -10.09 -8.49 -12.30
N ALA A 278 -8.98 -8.14 -11.61
CA ALA A 278 -7.66 -8.05 -12.23
C ALA A 278 -7.26 -9.34 -12.93
N LYS A 279 -7.38 -10.48 -12.24
CA LYS A 279 -7.04 -11.80 -12.79
C LYS A 279 -7.90 -12.18 -14.00
N LYS A 280 -9.19 -11.90 -13.94
CA LYS A 280 -10.13 -12.20 -15.04
C LYS A 280 -9.87 -11.32 -16.25
N VAL A 281 -9.56 -10.05 -16.06
CA VAL A 281 -9.18 -9.13 -17.14
C VAL A 281 -7.87 -9.56 -17.78
N ALA A 282 -6.86 -9.91 -16.98
CA ALA A 282 -5.60 -10.46 -17.47
C ALA A 282 -5.81 -11.69 -18.35
N ALA A 283 -6.65 -12.62 -17.90
CA ALA A 283 -6.98 -13.82 -18.65
C ALA A 283 -7.72 -13.51 -19.97
N ALA A 284 -8.58 -12.49 -19.99
CA ALA A 284 -9.34 -12.10 -21.17
C ALA A 284 -8.50 -11.32 -22.19
N THR A 285 -7.55 -10.48 -21.74
CA THR A 285 -6.72 -9.64 -22.62
C THR A 285 -5.40 -10.31 -23.03
N GLY A 286 -5.02 -11.42 -22.39
CA GLY A 286 -3.73 -12.10 -22.63
C GLY A 286 -2.52 -11.35 -22.10
N ASP A 287 -2.72 -10.32 -21.28
CA ASP A 287 -1.64 -9.56 -20.63
C ASP A 287 -1.30 -10.21 -19.29
N GLU A 288 -0.09 -10.79 -19.18
CA GLU A 288 0.40 -11.42 -17.94
C GLU A 288 0.50 -10.43 -16.75
N LYS A 289 0.41 -9.14 -16.99
CA LYS A 289 0.47 -8.07 -16.00
C LYS A 289 -0.89 -7.46 -15.71
N GLY A 290 -2.00 -8.17 -15.94
CA GLY A 290 -3.34 -7.66 -15.65
C GLY A 290 -3.39 -7.00 -14.29
N ARG A 291 -3.59 -5.69 -14.27
CA ARG A 291 -3.66 -4.88 -13.06
C ARG A 291 -5.07 -4.33 -12.93
N SER A 292 -5.60 -4.34 -11.74
CA SER A 292 -6.72 -3.47 -11.36
C SER A 292 -6.19 -2.38 -10.43
N TYR A 293 -6.75 -1.21 -10.54
CA TYR A 293 -6.44 -0.13 -9.61
C TYR A 293 -7.49 -0.13 -8.50
N PHE A 294 -7.01 -0.34 -7.28
CA PHE A 294 -7.83 -0.25 -6.08
C PHE A 294 -7.46 1.03 -5.33
N ILE A 295 -8.35 2.00 -5.37
CA ILE A 295 -8.19 3.28 -4.69
C ILE A 295 -8.92 3.18 -3.36
N ASN A 296 -8.18 3.04 -2.27
CA ASN A 296 -8.73 2.91 -0.92
C ASN A 296 -8.78 4.27 -0.22
N ILE A 297 -9.99 4.67 0.18
CA ILE A 297 -10.26 5.96 0.81
C ILE A 297 -10.92 5.70 2.15
N LYS A 298 -10.26 6.14 3.22
CA LYS A 298 -10.85 6.07 4.54
C LYS A 298 -11.52 7.39 4.89
N GLY A 299 -12.75 7.34 5.32
CA GLY A 299 -13.55 8.50 5.64
C GLY A 299 -12.86 9.55 6.50
N PRO A 300 -12.31 9.20 7.66
CA PRO A 300 -11.63 10.15 8.54
C PRO A 300 -10.39 10.82 7.93
N GLU A 301 -9.69 10.15 7.00
CA GLU A 301 -8.47 10.68 6.35
C GLU A 301 -8.79 11.79 5.34
N LEU A 302 -9.99 11.76 4.74
CA LEU A 302 -10.45 12.82 3.83
C LEU A 302 -11.00 14.05 4.52
N LEU A 303 -11.45 13.91 5.78
CA LEU A 303 -12.02 15.03 6.51
C LEU A 303 -10.93 16.04 6.90
N ASN A 304 -10.86 17.13 6.16
CA ASN A 304 -9.94 18.23 6.46
C ASN A 304 -10.68 19.38 7.17
N LYS A 305 -9.96 20.13 8.00
CA LYS A 305 -10.50 21.28 8.73
C LYS A 305 -10.78 22.47 7.83
N TYR A 306 -10.22 22.49 6.62
CA TYR A 306 -10.38 23.59 5.67
C TYR A 306 -11.57 23.34 4.75
N VAL A 307 -12.45 24.34 4.64
CA VAL A 307 -13.63 24.30 3.75
C VAL A 307 -13.17 24.15 2.29
N GLY A 308 -13.80 23.24 1.55
CA GLY A 308 -13.50 22.97 0.14
C GLY A 308 -12.36 21.99 -0.12
N GLU A 309 -11.56 21.66 0.89
CA GLU A 309 -10.43 20.73 0.70
C GLU A 309 -10.89 19.28 0.53
N THR A 310 -11.88 18.86 1.31
CA THR A 310 -12.49 17.52 1.19
C THR A 310 -13.13 17.32 -0.19
N GLU A 311 -13.85 18.34 -0.69
CA GLU A 311 -14.46 18.32 -2.03
C GLU A 311 -13.40 18.28 -3.13
N ARG A 312 -12.30 19.01 -2.96
CA ARG A 312 -11.15 18.97 -3.87
C ARG A 312 -10.55 17.57 -3.93
N GLN A 313 -10.36 16.94 -2.78
CA GLN A 313 -9.82 15.59 -2.68
C GLN A 313 -10.73 14.55 -3.35
N ILE A 314 -12.04 14.62 -3.13
CA ILE A 314 -13.02 13.77 -3.82
C ILE A 314 -12.89 13.93 -5.34
N ARG A 315 -12.83 15.15 -5.87
CA ARG A 315 -12.62 15.39 -7.31
C ARG A 315 -11.34 14.76 -7.83
N LEU A 316 -10.24 14.89 -7.09
CA LEU A 316 -8.94 14.33 -7.48
C LEU A 316 -8.97 12.80 -7.53
N VAL A 317 -9.61 12.15 -6.56
CA VAL A 317 -9.84 10.70 -6.57
C VAL A 317 -10.52 10.24 -7.84
N PHE A 318 -11.67 10.87 -8.17
CA PHE A 318 -12.42 10.49 -9.37
C PHE A 318 -11.71 10.88 -10.66
N GLN A 319 -10.95 11.99 -10.67
CA GLN A 319 -10.10 12.32 -11.80
C GLN A 319 -9.04 11.25 -12.03
N ARG A 320 -8.38 10.79 -10.97
CA ARG A 320 -7.39 9.71 -11.05
C ARG A 320 -8.02 8.39 -11.53
N ALA A 321 -9.21 8.08 -11.01
CA ALA A 321 -9.97 6.91 -11.46
C ALA A 321 -10.28 6.98 -12.97
N ARG A 322 -10.65 8.16 -13.49
CA ARG A 322 -10.88 8.39 -14.93
C ARG A 322 -9.61 8.19 -15.74
N GLU A 323 -8.50 8.79 -15.32
CA GLU A 323 -7.20 8.65 -15.99
C GLU A 323 -6.81 7.18 -16.14
N LYS A 324 -6.95 6.38 -15.08
CA LYS A 324 -6.64 4.96 -15.11
C LYS A 324 -7.64 4.13 -15.92
N SER A 325 -8.91 4.51 -15.91
CA SER A 325 -9.93 3.88 -16.73
C SER A 325 -9.72 4.13 -18.24
N GLU A 326 -9.25 5.32 -18.62
CA GLU A 326 -8.89 5.66 -20.01
C GLU A 326 -7.67 4.86 -20.50
N GLU A 327 -6.78 4.45 -19.60
CA GLU A 327 -5.69 3.51 -19.90
C GLU A 327 -6.18 2.07 -20.16
N GLY A 328 -7.50 1.81 -20.00
CA GLY A 328 -8.13 0.52 -20.22
C GLY A 328 -8.19 -0.40 -18.99
N TRP A 329 -7.74 0.06 -17.83
CA TRP A 329 -7.73 -0.73 -16.61
C TRP A 329 -9.03 -0.64 -15.83
N PRO A 330 -9.49 -1.73 -15.17
CA PRO A 330 -10.56 -1.66 -14.21
C PRO A 330 -10.12 -0.90 -12.96
N VAL A 331 -10.94 0.03 -12.52
CA VAL A 331 -10.68 0.85 -11.34
C VAL A 331 -11.80 0.67 -10.33
N ILE A 332 -11.43 0.31 -9.11
CA ILE A 332 -12.35 0.23 -7.98
C ILE A 332 -12.01 1.38 -7.02
N VAL A 333 -12.97 2.28 -6.85
CA VAL A 333 -12.91 3.35 -5.84
C VAL A 333 -13.63 2.85 -4.60
N PHE A 334 -12.88 2.58 -3.54
CA PHE A 334 -13.41 2.05 -2.30
C PHE A 334 -13.45 3.12 -1.21
N PHE A 335 -14.64 3.42 -0.71
CA PHE A 335 -14.85 4.31 0.43
C PHE A 335 -15.11 3.47 1.69
N ASP A 336 -14.15 3.45 2.60
CA ASP A 336 -14.34 2.84 3.92
C ASP A 336 -14.90 3.85 4.93
N GLU A 337 -15.67 3.36 5.88
CA GLU A 337 -16.32 4.18 6.92
C GLU A 337 -17.11 5.38 6.35
N MET A 338 -17.91 5.12 5.30
CA MET A 338 -18.71 6.17 4.64
C MET A 338 -19.60 6.97 5.60
N ASP A 339 -20.05 6.35 6.70
CA ASP A 339 -20.83 7.00 7.74
C ASP A 339 -20.08 8.11 8.48
N SER A 340 -18.77 8.23 8.33
CA SER A 340 -18.01 9.35 8.87
C SER A 340 -18.15 10.63 8.05
N MET A 341 -18.39 10.52 6.73
CA MET A 341 -18.39 11.65 5.78
C MET A 341 -19.75 11.99 5.19
N PHE A 342 -20.56 10.98 4.90
CA PHE A 342 -21.75 11.11 4.06
C PHE A 342 -23.04 10.93 4.86
N ARG A 343 -23.16 11.67 5.96
CA ARG A 343 -24.31 11.60 6.87
C ARG A 343 -25.51 12.37 6.36
N THR A 344 -26.68 11.95 6.83
CA THR A 344 -27.93 12.68 6.63
C THR A 344 -27.85 14.04 7.33
N ARG A 345 -28.29 15.09 6.65
CA ARG A 345 -28.28 16.47 7.14
C ARG A 345 -28.99 16.60 8.50
N GLY A 346 -28.33 17.27 9.44
CA GLY A 346 -28.93 17.61 10.74
C GLY A 346 -28.58 16.62 11.87
N SER A 347 -27.70 15.67 11.67
CA SER A 347 -27.29 14.68 12.71
C SER A 347 -26.07 15.09 13.55
N GLY A 348 -25.43 16.25 13.30
CA GLY A 348 -24.20 16.65 14.00
C GLY A 348 -23.90 18.15 14.03
N ILE A 349 -22.79 18.51 14.70
CA ILE A 349 -22.36 19.90 14.99
C ILE A 349 -21.73 20.58 13.74
N SER A 350 -21.55 19.89 12.61
CA SER A 350 -20.81 20.36 11.42
C SER A 350 -21.70 20.47 10.16
N SER A 351 -22.86 21.11 10.27
CA SER A 351 -23.84 21.18 9.19
C SER A 351 -23.36 21.81 7.87
N ASP A 352 -22.34 22.66 7.90
CA ASP A 352 -21.85 23.36 6.71
C ASP A 352 -20.95 22.48 5.83
N MET A 353 -20.11 21.65 6.42
CA MET A 353 -19.25 20.71 5.67
C MET A 353 -20.07 19.57 5.04
N GLU A 354 -21.05 19.02 5.77
CA GLU A 354 -21.93 17.95 5.26
C GLU A 354 -22.78 18.43 4.07
N SER A 355 -23.08 19.74 3.99
CA SER A 355 -23.92 20.32 2.94
C SER A 355 -23.25 20.34 1.55
N THR A 356 -21.93 20.26 1.46
CA THR A 356 -21.15 20.38 0.21
C THR A 356 -20.51 19.07 -0.22
N ILE A 357 -20.12 18.21 0.72
CA ILE A 357 -19.43 16.95 0.45
C ILE A 357 -20.34 15.94 -0.27
N VAL A 358 -21.59 15.74 0.23
CA VAL A 358 -22.56 14.81 -0.40
C VAL A 358 -22.89 15.21 -1.84
N PRO A 359 -23.25 16.47 -2.15
CA PRO A 359 -23.46 16.90 -3.53
C PRO A 359 -22.24 16.71 -4.44
N GLN A 360 -21.03 16.93 -3.93
CA GLN A 360 -19.81 16.71 -4.70
C GLN A 360 -19.64 15.22 -5.06
N LEU A 361 -19.78 14.31 -4.09
CA LEU A 361 -19.72 12.87 -4.36
C LEU A 361 -20.78 12.45 -5.38
N LEU A 362 -22.01 12.94 -5.24
CA LEU A 362 -23.09 12.65 -6.16
C LEU A 362 -22.77 13.11 -7.59
N ALA A 363 -22.22 14.30 -7.75
CA ALA A 363 -21.80 14.83 -9.05
C ALA A 363 -20.70 13.97 -9.68
N GLU A 364 -19.75 13.47 -8.89
CA GLU A 364 -18.69 12.61 -9.38
C GLU A 364 -19.21 11.22 -9.78
N ILE A 365 -20.10 10.61 -8.97
CA ILE A 365 -20.71 9.31 -9.30
C ILE A 365 -21.61 9.43 -10.55
N ASP A 366 -22.39 10.50 -10.65
CA ASP A 366 -23.22 10.76 -11.83
C ASP A 366 -22.34 10.99 -13.08
N GLY A 367 -21.18 11.67 -12.91
CA GLY A 367 -20.18 11.88 -13.97
C GLY A 367 -19.42 10.62 -14.44
N VAL A 368 -19.54 9.50 -13.73
CA VAL A 368 -18.98 8.18 -14.13
C VAL A 368 -19.78 7.54 -15.27
N GLU A 369 -20.93 8.07 -15.68
CA GLU A 369 -21.80 7.51 -16.73
C GLU A 369 -21.09 7.20 -18.07
N GLY A 370 -20.02 7.91 -18.40
CA GLY A 370 -19.21 7.68 -19.60
C GLY A 370 -18.04 6.70 -19.40
N LEU A 371 -17.76 6.26 -18.18
CA LEU A 371 -16.58 5.44 -17.84
C LEU A 371 -16.99 3.99 -17.64
N ARG A 372 -16.67 3.16 -18.63
CA ARG A 372 -17.07 1.74 -18.64
C ARG A 372 -16.37 0.87 -17.59
N ASN A 373 -15.28 1.38 -16.98
CA ASN A 373 -14.34 0.58 -16.18
C ASN A 373 -14.14 1.10 -14.75
N VAL A 374 -14.99 2.01 -14.25
CA VAL A 374 -14.91 2.52 -12.88
C VAL A 374 -16.12 2.05 -12.07
N ILE A 375 -15.85 1.45 -10.91
CA ILE A 375 -16.88 0.98 -9.98
C ILE A 375 -16.61 1.60 -8.61
N VAL A 376 -17.65 2.11 -7.98
CA VAL A 376 -17.59 2.67 -6.63
C VAL A 376 -18.09 1.64 -5.64
N ILE A 377 -17.32 1.28 -4.64
CA ILE A 377 -17.74 0.42 -3.54
C ILE A 377 -17.68 1.21 -2.24
N GLY A 378 -18.80 1.36 -1.57
CA GLY A 378 -18.87 1.98 -0.26
C GLY A 378 -18.99 0.94 0.84
N ALA A 379 -18.33 1.15 1.98
CA ALA A 379 -18.49 0.35 3.17
C ALA A 379 -18.92 1.22 4.36
N THR A 380 -19.90 0.73 5.11
CA THR A 380 -20.38 1.42 6.32
C THR A 380 -20.77 0.42 7.41
N ASN A 381 -20.57 0.84 8.65
CA ASN A 381 -21.12 0.12 9.80
C ASN A 381 -22.55 0.57 10.13
N ARG A 382 -22.98 1.70 9.57
CA ARG A 382 -24.26 2.38 9.90
C ARG A 382 -24.96 2.89 8.64
N GLU A 383 -25.67 1.99 7.97
CA GLU A 383 -26.44 2.32 6.76
C GLU A 383 -27.50 3.42 6.98
N ASP A 384 -28.03 3.48 8.22
CA ASP A 384 -29.04 4.44 8.63
C ASP A 384 -28.55 5.91 8.69
N LEU A 385 -27.24 6.11 8.79
CA LEU A 385 -26.63 7.44 8.79
C LEU A 385 -26.32 7.95 7.37
N ILE A 386 -26.23 7.06 6.40
CA ILE A 386 -25.89 7.44 5.02
C ILE A 386 -27.03 8.24 4.38
N ASP A 387 -26.70 9.35 3.70
CA ASP A 387 -27.68 10.16 3.00
C ASP A 387 -28.41 9.31 1.94
N PRO A 388 -29.76 9.25 2.00
CA PRO A 388 -30.54 8.45 1.05
C PRO A 388 -30.34 8.82 -0.42
N ALA A 389 -29.86 10.03 -0.72
CA ALA A 389 -29.57 10.45 -2.09
C ALA A 389 -28.43 9.63 -2.72
N ILE A 390 -27.47 9.13 -1.93
CA ILE A 390 -26.38 8.30 -2.40
C ILE A 390 -26.88 6.89 -2.78
N LEU A 391 -27.93 6.43 -2.13
CA LEU A 391 -28.49 5.09 -2.26
C LEU A 391 -29.58 4.98 -3.34
N ARG A 392 -29.78 6.03 -4.15
CA ARG A 392 -30.76 6.03 -5.24
C ARG A 392 -30.28 5.21 -6.44
N PRO A 393 -31.21 4.66 -7.25
CA PRO A 393 -30.88 3.98 -8.50
C PRO A 393 -29.94 4.81 -9.38
N GLY A 394 -28.94 4.15 -9.95
CA GLY A 394 -27.90 4.78 -10.76
C GLY A 394 -26.72 5.35 -9.96
N ARG A 395 -26.63 5.08 -8.66
CA ARG A 395 -25.50 5.44 -7.76
C ARG A 395 -25.01 4.22 -7.00
N LEU A 396 -25.07 4.21 -5.66
CA LEU A 396 -24.82 3.00 -4.85
C LEU A 396 -26.14 2.23 -4.67
N ASP A 397 -26.65 1.69 -5.74
CA ASP A 397 -27.96 1.07 -5.80
C ASP A 397 -27.96 -0.43 -5.45
N VAL A 398 -26.84 -1.10 -5.58
CA VAL A 398 -26.66 -2.47 -5.11
C VAL A 398 -26.27 -2.46 -3.64
N LYS A 399 -27.13 -3.00 -2.77
CA LYS A 399 -26.89 -3.05 -1.34
C LYS A 399 -26.67 -4.47 -0.89
N ILE A 400 -25.51 -4.75 -0.30
CA ILE A 400 -25.15 -6.09 0.17
C ILE A 400 -24.91 -6.05 1.66
N LYS A 401 -25.72 -6.80 2.39
CA LYS A 401 -25.62 -6.91 3.84
C LYS A 401 -24.56 -7.92 4.22
N ILE A 402 -23.58 -7.47 4.97
CA ILE A 402 -22.58 -8.34 5.59
C ILE A 402 -23.05 -8.64 7.02
N GLU A 403 -23.38 -9.89 7.27
CA GLU A 403 -23.88 -10.31 8.57
C GLU A 403 -22.75 -10.81 9.47
N ARG A 404 -23.08 -10.99 10.74
CA ARG A 404 -22.18 -11.67 11.67
C ARG A 404 -22.05 -13.14 11.27
N PRO A 405 -20.86 -13.74 11.44
CA PRO A 405 -20.69 -15.15 11.11
C PRO A 405 -21.58 -16.02 12.00
N ASP A 406 -22.28 -16.95 11.39
CA ASP A 406 -22.91 -18.08 12.07
C ASP A 406 -21.87 -19.18 12.38
N ALA A 407 -22.27 -20.27 13.00
CA ALA A 407 -21.37 -21.36 13.36
C ALA A 407 -20.68 -21.99 12.13
N ALA A 408 -21.34 -22.04 10.96
CA ALA A 408 -20.77 -22.58 9.74
C ALA A 408 -19.72 -21.63 9.16
N ALA A 409 -20.04 -20.34 9.10
CA ALA A 409 -19.14 -19.29 8.70
C ALA A 409 -17.91 -19.18 9.63
N ALA A 410 -18.13 -19.29 10.94
CA ALA A 410 -17.04 -19.28 11.92
C ALA A 410 -16.05 -20.44 11.70
N ARG A 411 -16.51 -21.64 11.35
CA ARG A 411 -15.61 -22.75 10.98
C ARG A 411 -14.72 -22.40 9.80
N GLN A 412 -15.29 -21.83 8.76
CA GLN A 412 -14.54 -21.41 7.59
C GLN A 412 -13.51 -20.31 7.96
N ILE A 413 -13.91 -19.34 8.80
CA ILE A 413 -12.99 -18.27 9.22
C ILE A 413 -11.86 -18.85 10.10
N PHE A 414 -12.15 -19.73 11.05
CA PHE A 414 -11.12 -20.39 11.85
C PHE A 414 -10.13 -21.18 10.99
N SER A 415 -10.61 -21.87 9.93
CA SER A 415 -9.74 -22.65 9.04
C SER A 415 -8.75 -21.79 8.25
N GLN A 416 -9.03 -20.51 8.04
CA GLN A 416 -8.08 -19.57 7.42
C GLN A 416 -6.89 -19.23 8.34
N TYR A 417 -7.12 -19.21 9.65
CA TYR A 417 -6.11 -18.82 10.64
C TYR A 417 -5.44 -19.99 11.35
N LEU A 418 -6.10 -21.16 11.38
CA LEU A 418 -5.59 -22.42 11.94
C LEU A 418 -5.27 -23.37 10.79
N THR A 419 -4.07 -23.28 10.26
CA THR A 419 -3.56 -24.11 9.16
C THR A 419 -2.63 -25.21 9.69
N ASP A 420 -2.41 -26.27 8.91
CA ASP A 420 -1.49 -27.36 9.25
C ASP A 420 -0.02 -26.92 9.37
N GLU A 421 0.31 -25.71 8.92
CA GLU A 421 1.65 -25.12 9.07
C GLU A 421 1.96 -24.67 10.50
N ILE A 422 0.92 -24.53 11.33
CA ILE A 422 1.05 -24.06 12.71
C ILE A 422 1.36 -25.26 13.60
N PRO A 423 2.34 -25.18 14.49
CA PRO A 423 2.57 -26.24 15.47
C PRO A 423 1.34 -26.45 16.36
N ILE A 424 0.79 -27.67 16.33
CA ILE A 424 -0.38 -28.06 17.11
C ILE A 424 0.05 -29.05 18.20
N ALA A 425 -0.64 -29.08 19.32
CA ALA A 425 -0.40 -30.02 20.41
C ALA A 425 -0.59 -31.48 19.92
N LEU A 426 0.18 -32.40 20.48
CA LEU A 426 0.25 -33.80 19.99
C LEU A 426 -1.10 -34.53 20.04
N ASP A 427 -1.98 -34.14 20.96
CA ASP A 427 -3.28 -34.78 21.18
C ASP A 427 -4.44 -34.10 20.41
N ASP A 428 -4.16 -33.00 19.68
CA ASP A 428 -5.14 -32.21 18.97
C ASP A 428 -4.98 -32.37 17.43
N THR A 429 -6.06 -32.10 16.70
CA THR A 429 -6.07 -31.96 15.25
C THR A 429 -6.79 -30.67 14.87
N VAL A 430 -6.37 -30.01 13.79
CA VAL A 430 -6.97 -28.74 13.35
C VAL A 430 -8.50 -28.82 13.25
N PRO A 431 -9.09 -29.83 12.59
CA PRO A 431 -10.54 -29.92 12.49
C PRO A 431 -11.24 -30.09 13.86
N ALA A 432 -10.68 -30.90 14.77
CA ALA A 432 -11.24 -31.12 16.10
C ALA A 432 -11.15 -29.84 16.95
N MET A 433 -10.05 -29.12 16.87
CA MET A 433 -9.87 -27.84 17.54
C MET A 433 -10.88 -26.80 17.07
N ILE A 434 -11.10 -26.69 15.75
CA ILE A 434 -12.10 -25.78 15.18
C ILE A 434 -13.51 -26.15 15.69
N GLU A 435 -13.90 -27.42 15.61
CA GLU A 435 -15.22 -27.86 16.08
C GLU A 435 -15.42 -27.56 17.57
N THR A 436 -14.45 -27.87 18.41
CA THR A 436 -14.50 -27.59 19.85
C THR A 436 -14.62 -26.10 20.13
N THR A 437 -13.83 -25.29 19.41
CA THR A 437 -13.80 -23.83 19.59
C THR A 437 -15.12 -23.19 19.15
N VAL A 438 -15.66 -23.60 18.00
CA VAL A 438 -16.94 -23.08 17.48
C VAL A 438 -18.09 -23.56 18.39
N ALA A 439 -18.10 -24.83 18.82
CA ALA A 439 -19.10 -25.32 19.74
C ALA A 439 -19.11 -24.53 21.06
N GLU A 440 -17.94 -24.21 21.61
CA GLU A 440 -17.83 -23.41 22.83
C GLU A 440 -18.28 -21.95 22.59
N MET A 441 -17.90 -21.33 21.48
CA MET A 441 -18.23 -19.93 21.18
C MET A 441 -19.74 -19.73 20.92
N TYR A 442 -20.40 -20.71 20.29
CA TYR A 442 -21.80 -20.63 19.88
C TYR A 442 -22.78 -21.32 20.84
N ARG A 443 -22.31 -21.80 21.98
CA ARG A 443 -23.14 -22.48 22.99
C ARG A 443 -24.07 -21.50 23.71
N ASP A 444 -25.36 -21.89 23.81
CA ASP A 444 -26.42 -21.11 24.47
C ASP A 444 -26.60 -21.54 25.91
N ASP A 445 -25.64 -21.31 26.77
CA ASP A 445 -25.71 -21.64 28.17
C ASP A 445 -25.30 -20.44 29.07
N ASP A 446 -25.43 -20.69 30.39
CA ASP A 446 -25.14 -19.65 31.39
C ASP A 446 -23.69 -19.14 31.34
N ALA A 447 -22.74 -19.97 30.87
CA ALA A 447 -21.33 -19.61 30.79
C ALA A 447 -21.05 -18.60 29.66
N ASN A 448 -21.87 -18.60 28.62
CA ASN A 448 -21.72 -17.74 27.45
C ASN A 448 -22.68 -16.54 27.44
N ARG A 449 -23.42 -16.32 28.53
CA ARG A 449 -24.23 -15.10 28.68
C ARG A 449 -23.33 -13.91 28.78
N PHE A 450 -23.56 -12.92 27.89
CA PHE A 450 -22.72 -11.72 27.80
C PHE A 450 -23.44 -10.49 28.34
N LEU A 451 -24.63 -10.19 27.82
CA LEU A 451 -25.40 -9.00 28.19
C LEU A 451 -26.88 -9.34 28.41
N GLU A 452 -27.52 -8.64 29.35
CA GLU A 452 -28.99 -8.55 29.47
C GLU A 452 -29.40 -7.14 28.98
N VAL A 453 -30.26 -7.09 27.99
CA VAL A 453 -30.83 -5.86 27.43
C VAL A 453 -32.28 -5.77 27.89
N THR A 454 -32.67 -4.60 28.39
CA THR A 454 -34.07 -4.29 28.73
C THR A 454 -34.61 -3.24 27.78
N TYR A 455 -35.73 -3.55 27.15
CA TYR A 455 -36.41 -2.67 26.20
C TYR A 455 -37.41 -1.74 26.91
N GLN A 456 -37.88 -0.71 26.19
CA GLN A 456 -38.84 0.26 26.74
C GLN A 456 -40.20 -0.35 27.10
N ASN A 457 -40.59 -1.44 26.45
CA ASN A 457 -41.79 -2.21 26.76
C ASN A 457 -41.67 -3.08 28.03
N GLY A 458 -40.48 -3.16 28.63
CA GLY A 458 -40.17 -3.97 29.80
C GLY A 458 -39.66 -5.36 29.48
N ASP A 459 -39.60 -5.76 28.20
CA ASP A 459 -39.07 -7.07 27.81
C ASP A 459 -37.56 -7.09 28.04
N LYS A 460 -37.06 -8.28 28.41
CA LYS A 460 -35.66 -8.57 28.64
C LYS A 460 -35.18 -9.61 27.65
N GLU A 461 -34.01 -9.37 27.09
CA GLU A 461 -33.34 -10.28 26.20
C GLU A 461 -31.91 -10.53 26.67
N ILE A 462 -31.48 -11.80 26.65
CA ILE A 462 -30.13 -12.21 26.99
C ILE A 462 -29.39 -12.41 25.68
N LEU A 463 -28.27 -11.71 25.53
CA LEU A 463 -27.35 -11.82 24.39
C LEU A 463 -26.15 -12.66 24.81
N TYR A 464 -25.79 -13.59 23.95
CA TYR A 464 -24.70 -14.55 24.13
C TYR A 464 -23.46 -14.12 23.34
N TYR A 465 -22.34 -14.80 23.53
CA TYR A 465 -21.12 -14.57 22.79
C TYR A 465 -21.31 -14.61 21.27
N LYS A 466 -22.09 -15.58 20.77
CA LYS A 466 -22.41 -15.71 19.33
C LYS A 466 -23.01 -14.46 18.72
N ASP A 467 -23.80 -13.69 19.49
CA ASP A 467 -24.49 -12.49 19.00
C ASP A 467 -23.53 -11.31 18.72
N PHE A 468 -22.29 -11.42 19.20
CA PHE A 468 -21.23 -10.44 19.00
C PHE A 468 -20.10 -10.95 18.11
N ALA A 469 -20.15 -12.21 17.71
CA ALA A 469 -19.10 -12.81 16.88
C ALA A 469 -18.79 -11.99 15.63
N SER A 470 -17.51 -11.85 15.33
CA SER A 470 -17.02 -11.21 14.10
C SER A 470 -15.75 -11.91 13.61
N GLY A 471 -15.43 -11.74 12.33
CA GLY A 471 -14.20 -12.29 11.76
C GLY A 471 -12.95 -11.79 12.47
N ALA A 472 -12.92 -10.50 12.82
CA ALA A 472 -11.81 -9.90 13.56
C ALA A 472 -11.63 -10.49 14.96
N MET A 473 -12.74 -10.79 15.66
CA MET A 473 -12.66 -11.46 16.97
C MET A 473 -12.13 -12.88 16.84
N ILE A 474 -12.54 -13.63 15.82
CA ILE A 474 -12.03 -14.98 15.54
C ILE A 474 -10.52 -14.93 15.28
N GLU A 475 -10.06 -14.00 14.46
CA GLU A 475 -8.64 -13.78 14.23
C GLU A 475 -7.89 -13.48 15.54
N ASN A 476 -8.40 -12.58 16.37
CA ASN A 476 -7.80 -12.25 17.67
C ASN A 476 -7.73 -13.44 18.62
N ILE A 477 -8.78 -14.26 18.67
CA ILE A 477 -8.82 -15.50 19.47
C ILE A 477 -7.66 -16.42 19.04
N VAL A 478 -7.50 -16.66 17.74
CA VAL A 478 -6.41 -17.50 17.23
C VAL A 478 -5.04 -16.89 17.50
N ARG A 479 -4.86 -15.58 17.28
CA ARG A 479 -3.62 -14.87 17.60
C ARG A 479 -3.25 -14.98 19.07
N ARG A 480 -4.23 -14.88 19.95
CA ARG A 480 -4.06 -15.01 21.40
C ARG A 480 -3.67 -16.44 21.79
N ALA A 481 -4.36 -17.44 21.24
CA ALA A 481 -4.02 -18.85 21.46
C ALA A 481 -2.57 -19.16 21.01
N LYS A 482 -2.14 -18.66 19.86
CA LYS A 482 -0.75 -18.77 19.40
C LYS A 482 0.24 -18.13 20.39
N LYS A 483 -0.09 -16.95 20.96
CA LYS A 483 0.73 -16.30 22.00
C LYS A 483 0.80 -17.12 23.29
N LEU A 484 -0.31 -17.71 23.72
CA LEU A 484 -0.35 -18.59 24.91
C LEU A 484 0.54 -19.82 24.71
N ALA A 485 0.45 -20.47 23.55
CA ALA A 485 1.30 -21.61 23.20
C ALA A 485 2.80 -21.22 23.20
N ILE A 486 3.18 -20.09 22.60
CA ILE A 486 4.57 -19.58 22.61
C ILE A 486 5.03 -19.32 24.04
N LYS A 487 4.21 -18.66 24.86
CA LYS A 487 4.53 -18.38 26.27
C LYS A 487 4.78 -19.66 27.07
N ARG A 488 3.95 -20.69 26.84
CA ARG A 488 4.08 -22.01 27.46
C ARG A 488 5.41 -22.67 27.09
N VAL A 489 5.81 -22.63 25.81
CA VAL A 489 7.09 -23.19 25.35
C VAL A 489 8.28 -22.47 25.99
N ILE A 490 8.25 -21.14 26.09
CA ILE A 490 9.31 -20.35 26.76
C ILE A 490 9.42 -20.75 28.24
N GLN A 491 8.33 -21.13 28.88
CA GLN A 491 8.31 -21.61 30.28
C GLN A 491 8.67 -23.10 30.42
N GLY A 492 9.10 -23.77 29.33
CA GLY A 492 9.50 -25.17 29.35
C GLY A 492 8.35 -26.17 29.23
N GLY A 493 7.16 -25.73 28.85
CA GLY A 493 5.98 -26.57 28.66
C GLY A 493 5.85 -27.15 27.24
N ALA A 494 4.75 -27.85 26.98
CA ALA A 494 4.47 -28.54 25.73
C ALA A 494 4.40 -27.58 24.52
N ARG A 495 4.92 -28.04 23.37
CA ARG A 495 4.90 -27.29 22.11
C ARG A 495 3.57 -27.47 21.39
N GLY A 496 3.10 -26.39 20.76
CA GLY A 496 1.93 -26.39 19.89
C GLY A 496 0.71 -25.71 20.53
N VAL A 497 -0.18 -25.24 19.68
CA VAL A 497 -1.47 -24.65 20.08
C VAL A 497 -2.41 -25.79 20.47
N SER A 498 -3.14 -25.66 21.58
CA SER A 498 -4.13 -26.64 22.05
C SER A 498 -5.55 -26.09 22.01
N SER A 499 -6.52 -26.97 22.03
CA SER A 499 -7.95 -26.62 22.18
C SER A 499 -8.20 -25.79 23.43
N GLU A 500 -7.48 -26.07 24.54
CA GLU A 500 -7.56 -25.29 25.78
C GLU A 500 -7.10 -23.85 25.62
N ASP A 501 -6.05 -23.61 24.82
CA ASP A 501 -5.56 -22.26 24.52
C ASP A 501 -6.62 -21.45 23.78
N LEU A 502 -7.36 -22.08 22.85
CA LEU A 502 -8.43 -21.44 22.10
C LEU A 502 -9.62 -21.10 23.01
N VAL A 503 -10.06 -22.03 23.82
CA VAL A 503 -11.16 -21.82 24.79
C VAL A 503 -10.81 -20.73 25.81
N ALA A 504 -9.59 -20.74 26.34
CA ALA A 504 -9.11 -19.68 27.22
C ALA A 504 -9.08 -18.31 26.50
N SER A 505 -8.69 -18.31 25.23
CA SER A 505 -8.65 -17.10 24.41
C SER A 505 -10.04 -16.53 24.12
N ILE A 506 -11.07 -17.38 23.92
CA ILE A 506 -12.46 -16.94 23.78
C ILE A 506 -12.88 -16.15 25.03
N LYS A 507 -12.73 -16.75 26.22
CA LYS A 507 -13.11 -16.10 27.47
C LYS A 507 -12.41 -14.78 27.70
N GLN A 508 -11.14 -14.73 27.36
CA GLN A 508 -10.35 -13.50 27.49
C GLN A 508 -10.79 -12.42 26.49
N GLU A 509 -11.07 -12.79 25.24
CA GLU A 509 -11.53 -11.85 24.21
C GLU A 509 -12.85 -11.20 24.62
N TYR A 510 -13.82 -11.98 25.09
CA TYR A 510 -15.09 -11.44 25.53
C TYR A 510 -14.99 -10.64 26.85
N LYS A 511 -14.08 -11.01 27.74
CA LYS A 511 -13.81 -10.22 28.95
C LYS A 511 -13.26 -8.83 28.62
N GLU A 512 -12.35 -8.74 27.63
CA GLU A 512 -11.82 -7.44 27.17
C GLU A 512 -12.88 -6.60 26.44
N HIS A 513 -13.85 -7.24 25.83
CA HIS A 513 -14.99 -6.57 25.19
C HIS A 513 -16.09 -6.17 26.18
N GLU A 514 -16.04 -6.60 27.43
CA GLU A 514 -16.99 -6.21 28.46
C GLU A 514 -17.00 -4.71 28.74
N ASP A 515 -15.85 -4.06 28.64
CA ASP A 515 -15.68 -2.62 28.83
C ASP A 515 -16.10 -1.77 27.61
N LEU A 516 -16.37 -2.40 26.46
CA LEU A 516 -16.67 -1.72 25.21
C LEU A 516 -18.10 -1.16 25.05
N PRO A 517 -19.13 -1.53 25.83
CA PRO A 517 -20.43 -0.88 25.73
C PRO A 517 -20.44 0.55 26.29
N ASN A 518 -19.47 1.36 25.93
CA ASN A 518 -19.47 2.80 26.23
C ASN A 518 -20.31 3.61 25.24
N THR A 519 -21.05 2.97 24.35
CA THR A 519 -22.03 3.67 23.53
C THR A 519 -23.24 3.99 24.38
N THR A 520 -23.33 5.23 24.83
CA THR A 520 -24.51 5.82 25.47
C THR A 520 -25.69 5.93 24.52
N ASN A 521 -25.57 5.44 23.27
CA ASN A 521 -26.62 5.52 22.27
C ASN A 521 -27.45 4.22 22.25
N PRO A 522 -28.69 4.24 22.71
CA PRO A 522 -29.58 3.10 22.72
C PRO A 522 -29.84 2.50 21.33
N ASP A 523 -29.79 3.33 20.29
CA ASP A 523 -30.08 2.92 18.91
C ASP A 523 -28.97 2.02 18.33
N ASP A 524 -27.72 2.16 18.79
CA ASP A 524 -26.62 1.30 18.36
C ASP A 524 -26.77 -0.10 18.93
N TRP A 525 -27.30 -0.24 20.13
CA TRP A 525 -27.58 -1.51 20.76
C TRP A 525 -28.81 -2.20 20.17
N ALA A 526 -29.85 -1.46 19.80
CA ALA A 526 -31.02 -2.01 19.14
C ALA A 526 -30.67 -2.71 17.81
N LYS A 527 -29.62 -2.26 17.14
CA LYS A 527 -29.12 -2.86 15.90
C LYS A 527 -28.31 -4.13 16.15
N ILE A 528 -27.60 -4.21 17.26
CA ILE A 528 -26.87 -5.41 17.66
C ILE A 528 -27.85 -6.54 18.02
N SER A 529 -28.92 -6.22 18.75
CA SER A 529 -29.95 -7.17 19.15
C SER A 529 -30.87 -7.63 18.01
N GLY A 530 -30.80 -6.97 16.84
CA GLY A 530 -31.62 -7.33 15.67
C GLY A 530 -33.10 -6.97 15.73
N LYS A 531 -33.60 -6.45 16.84
CA LYS A 531 -34.99 -5.99 16.98
C LYS A 531 -35.10 -4.54 16.50
N LYS A 532 -35.60 -4.35 15.29
CA LYS A 532 -35.87 -3.02 14.72
C LYS A 532 -37.06 -2.38 15.44
N GLY A 533 -36.84 -1.20 16.00
CA GLY A 533 -37.91 -0.31 16.46
C GLY A 533 -38.15 -0.29 17.98
N GLU A 534 -37.53 -1.14 18.78
CA GLU A 534 -37.66 -1.08 20.23
C GLU A 534 -36.48 -0.37 20.87
N ARG A 535 -36.78 0.62 21.70
CA ARG A 535 -35.75 1.42 22.36
C ARG A 535 -35.22 0.69 23.59
N ILE A 536 -33.90 0.51 23.63
CA ILE A 536 -33.20 -0.08 24.79
C ILE A 536 -33.11 0.99 25.89
N VAL A 537 -33.51 0.62 27.11
CA VAL A 537 -33.51 1.52 28.28
C VAL A 537 -32.46 1.15 29.31
N PHE A 538 -32.03 -0.14 29.34
CA PHE A 538 -31.06 -0.59 30.32
C PHE A 538 -30.24 -1.77 29.77
N ILE A 539 -28.94 -1.77 30.07
CA ILE A 539 -28.02 -2.86 29.72
C ILE A 539 -27.27 -3.28 30.96
N ARG A 540 -27.19 -4.59 31.18
CA ARG A 540 -26.44 -5.19 32.27
C ARG A 540 -25.48 -6.23 31.72
N THR A 541 -24.21 -6.15 32.09
CA THR A 541 -23.19 -7.19 31.83
C THR A 541 -23.44 -8.40 32.75
N LEU A 542 -23.39 -9.59 32.17
CA LEU A 542 -23.63 -10.86 32.86
C LEU A 542 -22.37 -11.72 32.97
N VAL A 543 -21.22 -11.25 32.51
CA VAL A 543 -19.95 -12.00 32.58
C VAL A 543 -19.62 -12.27 34.04
N ALA A 544 -19.49 -13.57 34.37
CA ALA A 544 -19.19 -14.00 35.72
C ALA A 544 -17.80 -13.51 36.16
N HIS A 545 -17.78 -12.52 37.03
CA HIS A 545 -16.57 -12.19 37.77
C HIS A 545 -16.30 -13.28 38.79
N GLU A 546 -15.24 -14.02 38.65
CA GLU A 546 -14.70 -14.78 39.76
C GLU A 546 -14.29 -13.80 40.86
N ARG A 547 -15.16 -13.70 41.88
CA ARG A 547 -14.96 -12.94 43.13
C ARG A 547 -14.97 -11.43 43.04
N ASP A 548 -16.18 -10.88 43.08
CA ASP A 548 -16.50 -9.80 44.03
C ASP A 548 -18.03 -9.83 44.28
N GLU A 549 -18.43 -10.18 45.49
CA GLU A 549 -19.81 -10.08 45.96
C GLU A 549 -20.17 -8.58 46.18
N GLY A 550 -20.20 -7.80 45.14
CA GLY A 550 -20.80 -6.49 45.10
C GLY A 550 -22.09 -6.53 44.27
N PRO A 551 -23.08 -5.66 44.53
CA PRO A 551 -24.28 -5.65 43.73
C PRO A 551 -23.88 -5.34 42.27
N ALA A 552 -24.23 -6.29 41.37
CA ALA A 552 -23.93 -6.22 39.96
C ALA A 552 -24.27 -4.84 39.41
N GLY A 553 -23.26 -4.10 38.99
CA GLY A 553 -23.39 -2.74 38.49
C GLY A 553 -24.05 -2.71 37.13
N GLY A 554 -25.37 -2.63 37.11
CA GLY A 554 -26.11 -2.27 35.92
C GLY A 554 -25.95 -0.75 35.67
N ARG A 555 -25.60 -0.34 34.47
CA ARG A 555 -25.59 1.08 34.07
C ARG A 555 -26.93 1.43 33.45
N ALA A 556 -27.65 2.36 34.11
CA ALA A 556 -28.79 2.98 33.48
C ALA A 556 -28.31 3.90 32.34
N ILE A 557 -28.91 3.76 31.18
CA ILE A 557 -28.65 4.66 30.06
C ILE A 557 -29.34 5.99 30.39
N GLU A 558 -28.56 7.05 30.62
CA GLU A 558 -29.11 8.38 30.85
C GLU A 558 -29.93 8.82 29.65
N ARG A 559 -31.13 9.33 29.92
CA ARG A 559 -31.98 9.95 28.90
C ARG A 559 -31.33 11.24 28.43
N VAL A 560 -30.71 11.24 27.27
CA VAL A 560 -30.46 12.47 26.56
C VAL A 560 -31.85 12.97 26.11
N ALA A 561 -32.33 14.01 26.73
CA ALA A 561 -33.56 14.70 26.33
C ALA A 561 -33.30 15.31 24.94
N THR A 562 -33.65 14.60 23.90
CA THR A 562 -33.80 15.16 22.55
C THR A 562 -35.11 15.95 22.54
N GLY A 563 -35.01 17.23 22.74
CA GLY A 563 -36.18 18.05 22.59
C GLY A 563 -36.10 19.35 23.39
N GLN A 564 -35.40 20.32 22.87
CA GLN A 564 -35.72 21.75 22.95
C GLN A 564 -34.64 22.53 22.17
N TYR A 565 -34.81 22.58 20.88
CA TYR A 565 -34.43 23.75 20.10
C TYR A 565 -35.62 24.08 19.20
N LEU A 566 -36.33 25.10 19.66
CA LEU A 566 -37.15 25.94 18.81
C LEU A 566 -36.25 26.81 17.94
#